data_f375de6e767493691174f68d67522cba
#
_entry.id   f375de6e767493691174f68d67522cba
#
_cell.length_a   1.000
_cell.length_b   1.000
_cell.length_c   1.000
_cell.angle_alpha   90.00
_cell.angle_beta   90.00
_cell.angle_gamma   90.00
#
_symmetry.space_group_name_H-M   'P 1'
#
loop_
_entity.id
_entity.type
_entity.pdbx_description
1 polymer ?
#
loop_
_entity_poly.entity_id
_entity_poly.type
_entity_poly.pdbx_seq_one_letter_code
_entity_poly.pdbx_strand_id
1 'polypeptide(L)'
;MVAVWGAPEKCELAPYVAALGKLLSPPPPGASGSFALSAPGALEIFVSKAALKPEASSTVVTTMSFPDEVTAVRGLLASGVAERAIRNSGEATTRDSLVKAIQSFRKGDGSYAFRNEWRFLVSRV
;
A
#
# COMPACT_ATOMS: atom_id res chain seq x y z
N MET A 1 19.33 -0.14 2.30
CA MET A 1 18.30 -0.42 1.28
C MET A 1 16.95 0.08 1.78
N VAL A 2 16.18 0.72 0.92
CA VAL A 2 14.80 1.18 1.19
C VAL A 2 13.87 0.51 0.18
N ALA A 3 12.72 0.02 0.63
CA ALA A 3 11.68 -0.55 -0.22
C ALA A 3 10.39 0.24 -0.05
N VAL A 4 9.71 0.52 -1.16
CA VAL A 4 8.45 1.25 -1.23
C VAL A 4 7.50 0.58 -2.22
N TRP A 5 6.24 0.98 -2.22
CA TRP A 5 5.30 0.59 -3.26
C TRP A 5 5.83 0.98 -4.64
N GLY A 6 5.63 0.12 -5.63
CA GLY A 6 5.79 0.46 -7.03
C GLY A 6 4.71 1.43 -7.52
N ALA A 7 4.59 1.58 -8.83
CA ALA A 7 3.57 2.45 -9.41
C ALA A 7 2.16 1.96 -9.05
N PRO A 8 1.23 2.87 -8.68
CA PRO A 8 -0.13 2.48 -8.25
C PRO A 8 -0.85 1.57 -9.24
N GLU A 9 -0.69 1.82 -10.55
CA GLU A 9 -1.29 1.04 -11.63
C GLU A 9 -0.74 -0.39 -11.75
N LYS A 10 0.38 -0.68 -11.06
CA LYS A 10 0.99 -2.00 -10.97
C LYS A 10 0.76 -2.69 -9.61
N CYS A 11 -0.09 -2.10 -8.79
CA CYS A 11 -0.42 -2.58 -7.45
C CYS A 11 -1.92 -2.87 -7.35
N GLU A 12 -2.30 -4.14 -7.27
CA GLU A 12 -3.71 -4.55 -7.14
C GLU A 12 -4.31 -4.17 -5.79
N LEU A 13 -3.50 -3.83 -4.78
CA LEU A 13 -3.96 -3.24 -3.52
C LEU A 13 -4.15 -1.72 -3.58
N ALA A 14 -3.85 -1.04 -4.70
CA ALA A 14 -4.06 0.41 -4.80
C ALA A 14 -5.53 0.84 -4.58
N PRO A 15 -6.56 0.13 -5.11
CA PRO A 15 -7.96 0.46 -4.80
C PRO A 15 -8.30 0.38 -3.32
N TYR A 16 -7.76 -0.62 -2.60
CA TYR A 16 -7.90 -0.74 -1.16
C TYR A 16 -7.28 0.44 -0.41
N VAL A 17 -6.05 0.81 -0.76
CA VAL A 17 -5.37 1.97 -0.15
C VAL A 17 -6.16 3.26 -0.42
N ALA A 18 -6.67 3.43 -1.65
CA ALA A 18 -7.47 4.59 -2.03
C ALA A 18 -8.82 4.65 -1.28
N ALA A 19 -9.50 3.51 -1.13
CA ALA A 19 -10.77 3.43 -0.41
C ALA A 19 -10.61 3.80 1.06
N LEU A 20 -9.60 3.25 1.74
CA LEU A 20 -9.32 3.60 3.13
C LEU A 20 -8.77 5.02 3.29
N GLY A 21 -8.05 5.53 2.29
CA GLY A 21 -7.58 6.92 2.27
C GLY A 21 -8.70 7.94 2.41
N LYS A 22 -9.89 7.64 1.85
CA LYS A 22 -11.10 8.49 1.98
C LYS A 22 -11.68 8.52 3.39
N LEU A 23 -11.33 7.56 4.22
CA LEU A 23 -11.79 7.46 5.61
C LEU A 23 -10.81 8.12 6.60
N LEU A 24 -9.68 8.60 6.13
CA LEU A 24 -8.69 9.28 6.96
C LEU A 24 -9.06 10.75 7.16
N SER A 25 -8.63 11.32 8.26
CA SER A 25 -8.60 12.78 8.41
C SER A 25 -7.72 13.39 7.32
N PRO A 26 -8.00 14.61 6.87
CA PRO A 26 -7.14 15.31 5.92
C PRO A 26 -5.68 15.25 6.40
N PRO A 27 -4.75 14.87 5.52
CA PRO A 27 -3.34 14.83 5.91
C PRO A 27 -2.85 16.24 6.25
N PRO A 28 -1.92 16.38 7.21
CA PRO A 28 -1.28 17.67 7.45
C PRO A 28 -0.58 18.16 6.18
N PRO A 29 -0.41 19.49 6.03
CA PRO A 29 0.30 20.05 4.88
C PRO A 29 1.67 19.39 4.70
N GLY A 30 1.97 18.95 3.48
CA GLY A 30 3.23 18.26 3.14
C GLY A 30 3.27 16.77 3.48
N ALA A 31 2.24 16.20 4.09
CA ALA A 31 2.16 14.76 4.26
C ALA A 31 1.87 14.06 2.92
N SER A 32 2.61 12.99 2.67
CA SER A 32 2.55 12.23 1.43
C SER A 32 1.74 10.94 1.63
N GLY A 33 1.00 10.52 0.59
CA GLY A 33 0.25 9.26 0.61
C GLY A 33 1.16 8.02 0.45
N SER A 34 0.56 6.85 0.54
CA SER A 34 1.27 5.55 0.50
C SER A 34 2.11 5.35 -0.77
N PHE A 35 1.76 5.98 -1.88
CA PHE A 35 2.46 5.89 -3.16
C PHE A 35 3.34 7.09 -3.49
N ALA A 36 3.58 8.01 -2.56
CA ALA A 36 4.30 9.25 -2.82
C ALA A 36 5.74 9.03 -3.32
N LEU A 37 6.39 7.97 -2.87
CA LEU A 37 7.76 7.64 -3.27
C LEU A 37 7.83 6.71 -4.49
N SER A 38 6.69 6.34 -5.08
CA SER A 38 6.66 5.49 -6.28
C SER A 38 6.92 6.24 -7.58
N ALA A 39 6.74 7.57 -7.59
CA ALA A 39 7.02 8.38 -8.76
C ALA A 39 8.50 8.31 -9.17
N PRO A 40 8.81 8.40 -10.49
CA PRO A 40 10.18 8.38 -10.96
C PRO A 40 11.04 9.46 -10.26
N GLY A 41 12.20 9.06 -9.74
CA GLY A 41 13.13 9.94 -9.04
C GLY A 41 12.77 10.32 -7.60
N ALA A 42 11.53 10.10 -7.16
CA ALA A 42 11.08 10.52 -5.83
C ALA A 42 11.84 9.81 -4.70
N LEU A 43 12.08 8.50 -4.86
CA LEU A 43 12.80 7.71 -3.86
C LEU A 43 14.28 8.11 -3.79
N GLU A 44 14.91 8.38 -4.93
CA GLU A 44 16.30 8.86 -5.02
C GLU A 44 16.46 10.24 -4.35
N ILE A 45 15.53 11.15 -4.62
CA ILE A 45 15.50 12.47 -3.98
C ILE A 45 15.33 12.32 -2.46
N PHE A 46 14.44 11.44 -2.05
CA PHE A 46 14.17 11.19 -0.63
C PHE A 46 15.42 10.70 0.13
N VAL A 47 16.13 9.70 -0.40
CA VAL A 47 17.34 9.18 0.25
C VAL A 47 18.50 10.16 0.18
N SER A 48 18.61 10.94 -0.90
CA SER A 48 19.65 11.98 -1.03
C SER A 48 19.50 13.10 -0.02
N LYS A 49 18.27 13.44 0.40
CA LYS A 49 18.02 14.41 1.48
C LYS A 49 18.55 13.91 2.84
N ALA A 50 18.70 12.60 3.01
CA ALA A 50 19.32 12.00 4.19
C ALA A 50 20.85 11.80 4.04
N ALA A 51 21.49 12.49 3.09
CA ALA A 51 22.92 12.37 2.75
C ALA A 51 23.34 10.97 2.30
N LEU A 52 22.39 10.14 1.83
CA LEU A 52 22.68 8.84 1.26
C LEU A 52 22.83 8.94 -0.26
N LYS A 53 23.80 8.22 -0.82
CA LYS A 53 24.07 8.19 -2.26
C LYS A 53 23.34 7.01 -2.89
N PRO A 54 22.35 7.24 -3.79
CA PRO A 54 21.70 6.17 -4.55
C PRO A 54 22.73 5.39 -5.39
N GLU A 55 22.68 4.05 -5.36
CA GLU A 55 23.59 3.19 -6.15
C GLU A 55 22.84 2.34 -7.17
N ALA A 56 21.84 1.60 -6.72
CA ALA A 56 21.11 0.67 -7.57
C ALA A 56 19.62 0.67 -7.22
N SER A 57 18.78 0.68 -8.23
CA SER A 57 17.33 0.60 -8.10
C SER A 57 16.81 -0.60 -8.88
N SER A 58 15.81 -1.29 -8.33
CA SER A 58 15.17 -2.43 -8.95
C SER A 58 13.70 -2.51 -8.54
N THR A 59 12.93 -3.31 -9.27
CA THR A 59 11.53 -3.62 -8.93
C THR A 59 11.35 -5.13 -8.78
N VAL A 60 10.42 -5.52 -7.94
CA VAL A 60 9.98 -6.90 -7.79
C VAL A 60 8.46 -6.95 -7.69
N VAL A 61 7.88 -7.97 -8.31
CA VAL A 61 6.44 -8.25 -8.19
C VAL A 61 6.26 -9.40 -7.22
N THR A 62 5.40 -9.20 -6.23
CA THR A 62 5.01 -10.25 -5.28
C THR A 62 3.50 -10.44 -5.33
N THR A 63 3.06 -11.64 -4.96
CA THR A 63 1.63 -11.94 -4.82
C THR A 63 1.33 -12.20 -3.35
N MET A 64 0.38 -11.43 -2.81
CA MET A 64 -0.18 -11.66 -1.48
C MET A 64 -1.47 -12.47 -1.65
N SER A 65 -1.52 -13.65 -1.07
CA SER A 65 -2.65 -14.58 -1.23
C SER A 65 -3.32 -14.89 0.11
N PHE A 66 -4.64 -15.01 0.07
CA PHE A 66 -5.47 -15.38 1.22
C PHE A 66 -6.44 -16.49 0.82
N PRO A 67 -6.65 -17.52 1.67
CA PRO A 67 -7.50 -18.66 1.34
C PRO A 67 -8.98 -18.31 1.26
N ASP A 68 -9.42 -17.25 1.96
CA ASP A 68 -10.81 -16.84 2.07
C ASP A 68 -10.93 -15.35 2.43
N GLU A 69 -12.17 -14.83 2.39
CA GLU A 69 -12.46 -13.42 2.70
C GLU A 69 -12.16 -13.06 4.15
N VAL A 70 -12.47 -13.94 5.09
CA VAL A 70 -12.26 -13.67 6.52
C VAL A 70 -10.77 -13.44 6.79
N THR A 71 -9.92 -14.29 6.23
CA THR A 71 -8.47 -14.18 6.35
C THR A 71 -7.93 -12.95 5.63
N ALA A 72 -8.44 -12.64 4.42
CA ALA A 72 -8.05 -11.44 3.68
C ALA A 72 -8.42 -10.17 4.44
N VAL A 73 -9.65 -10.06 4.91
CA VAL A 73 -10.14 -8.91 5.67
C VAL A 73 -9.35 -8.73 6.96
N ARG A 74 -9.13 -9.80 7.73
CA ARG A 74 -8.33 -9.75 8.95
C ARG A 74 -6.90 -9.28 8.70
N GLY A 75 -6.25 -9.82 7.66
CA GLY A 75 -4.88 -9.45 7.31
C GLY A 75 -4.77 -7.99 6.86
N LEU A 76 -5.69 -7.52 6.03
CA LEU A 76 -5.69 -6.15 5.54
C LEU A 76 -6.09 -5.12 6.60
N LEU A 77 -7.00 -5.48 7.54
CA LEU A 77 -7.35 -4.61 8.67
C LEU A 77 -6.17 -4.41 9.64
N ALA A 78 -5.22 -5.32 9.69
CA ALA A 78 -4.02 -5.19 10.50
C ALA A 78 -2.98 -4.19 9.93
N SER A 79 -3.25 -3.56 8.79
CA SER A 79 -2.33 -2.59 8.18
C SER A 79 -2.40 -1.21 8.84
N GLY A 80 -1.32 -0.44 8.74
CA GLY A 80 -1.26 0.90 9.33
C GLY A 80 -2.26 1.90 8.71
N VAL A 81 -2.66 1.73 7.45
CA VAL A 81 -3.70 2.57 6.84
C VAL A 81 -5.08 2.21 7.38
N ALA A 82 -5.36 0.92 7.60
CA ALA A 82 -6.61 0.47 8.18
C ALA A 82 -6.74 0.90 9.64
N GLU A 83 -5.69 0.77 10.43
CA GLU A 83 -5.65 1.23 11.83
C GLU A 83 -6.02 2.73 11.94
N ARG A 84 -5.46 3.57 11.08
CA ARG A 84 -5.80 4.99 11.06
C ARG A 84 -7.25 5.24 10.62
N ALA A 85 -7.74 4.48 9.64
CA ALA A 85 -9.13 4.57 9.19
C ALA A 85 -10.10 4.15 10.30
N ILE A 86 -9.79 3.09 11.04
CA ILE A 86 -10.58 2.64 12.19
C ILE A 86 -10.66 3.72 13.26
N ARG A 87 -9.53 4.33 13.60
CA ARG A 87 -9.50 5.43 14.59
C ARG A 87 -10.33 6.63 14.17
N ASN A 88 -10.36 6.95 12.89
CA ASN A 88 -11.07 8.12 12.38
C ASN A 88 -12.55 7.86 12.07
N SER A 89 -12.91 6.70 11.56
CA SER A 89 -14.22 6.40 10.98
C SER A 89 -14.92 5.17 11.56
N GLY A 90 -14.28 4.47 12.48
CA GLY A 90 -14.80 3.26 13.12
C GLY A 90 -14.49 1.97 12.34
N GLU A 91 -14.51 0.85 13.05
CA GLU A 91 -14.15 -0.45 12.49
C GLU A 91 -15.16 -0.93 11.43
N ALA A 92 -16.46 -0.81 11.70
CA ALA A 92 -17.51 -1.26 10.78
C ALA A 92 -17.41 -0.56 9.42
N THR A 93 -17.29 0.77 9.40
CA THR A 93 -17.15 1.56 8.18
C THR A 93 -15.88 1.21 7.42
N THR A 94 -14.78 1.01 8.14
CA THR A 94 -13.49 0.64 7.54
C THR A 94 -13.56 -0.75 6.92
N ARG A 95 -14.14 -1.72 7.63
CA ARG A 95 -14.34 -3.09 7.13
C ARG A 95 -15.21 -3.11 5.87
N ASP A 96 -16.33 -2.41 5.86
CA ASP A 96 -17.23 -2.34 4.70
C ASP A 96 -16.54 -1.74 3.47
N SER A 97 -15.79 -0.67 3.66
CA SER A 97 -15.01 -0.03 2.58
C SER A 97 -13.92 -0.95 2.05
N LEU A 98 -13.24 -1.68 2.94
CA LEU A 98 -12.22 -2.65 2.58
C LEU A 98 -12.82 -3.80 1.75
N VAL A 99 -13.90 -4.43 2.24
CA VAL A 99 -14.54 -5.54 1.54
C VAL A 99 -14.98 -5.13 0.13
N LYS A 100 -15.62 -3.96 -0.02
CA LYS A 100 -15.99 -3.43 -1.33
C LYS A 100 -14.78 -3.23 -2.25
N ALA A 101 -13.68 -2.72 -1.71
CA ALA A 101 -12.48 -2.43 -2.50
C ALA A 101 -11.77 -3.68 -3.01
N ILE A 102 -11.85 -4.82 -2.30
CA ILE A 102 -11.19 -6.07 -2.68
C ILE A 102 -12.10 -7.05 -3.41
N GLN A 103 -13.40 -6.82 -3.46
CA GLN A 103 -14.39 -7.79 -3.94
C GLN A 103 -14.11 -8.28 -5.36
N SER A 104 -13.62 -7.41 -6.26
CA SER A 104 -13.28 -7.76 -7.64
C SER A 104 -12.09 -8.73 -7.77
N PHE A 105 -11.31 -8.90 -6.70
CA PHE A 105 -10.16 -9.81 -6.66
C PHE A 105 -10.50 -11.20 -6.10
N ARG A 106 -11.76 -11.42 -5.72
CA ARG A 106 -12.23 -12.71 -5.26
C ARG A 106 -12.24 -13.71 -6.42
N LYS A 107 -11.61 -14.85 -6.22
CA LYS A 107 -11.57 -15.95 -7.19
C LYS A 107 -12.80 -16.85 -7.04
N GLY A 108 -13.03 -17.71 -8.04
CA GLY A 108 -14.16 -18.64 -8.05
C GLY A 108 -14.17 -19.64 -6.89
N ASP A 109 -13.02 -19.95 -6.32
CA ASP A 109 -12.86 -20.81 -5.14
C ASP A 109 -13.00 -20.05 -3.80
N GLY A 110 -13.28 -18.74 -3.85
CA GLY A 110 -13.42 -17.89 -2.67
C GLY A 110 -12.13 -17.30 -2.14
N SER A 111 -10.97 -17.66 -2.69
CA SER A 111 -9.67 -17.11 -2.33
C SER A 111 -9.45 -15.72 -2.93
N TYR A 112 -8.44 -15.04 -2.42
CA TYR A 112 -7.97 -13.73 -2.90
C TYR A 112 -6.49 -13.78 -3.23
N ALA A 113 -6.08 -13.06 -4.27
CA ALA A 113 -4.68 -12.85 -4.58
C ALA A 113 -4.50 -11.44 -5.15
N PHE A 114 -3.46 -10.75 -4.68
CA PHE A 114 -3.12 -9.40 -5.07
C PHE A 114 -1.68 -9.36 -5.54
N ARG A 115 -1.46 -9.01 -6.80
CA ARG A 115 -0.12 -8.78 -7.35
C ARG A 115 0.26 -7.33 -7.11
N ASN A 116 1.43 -7.11 -6.51
CA ASN A 116 1.90 -5.77 -6.21
C ASN A 116 3.36 -5.64 -6.63
N GLU A 117 3.67 -4.54 -7.30
CA GLU A 117 5.04 -4.14 -7.58
C GLU A 117 5.61 -3.40 -6.38
N TRP A 118 6.84 -3.73 -6.04
CA TRP A 118 7.66 -3.04 -5.06
C TRP A 118 8.87 -2.47 -5.76
N ARG A 119 9.26 -1.27 -5.36
CA ARG A 119 10.50 -0.64 -5.78
C ARG A 119 11.45 -0.59 -4.61
N PHE A 120 12.69 -0.94 -4.84
CA PHE A 120 13.72 -0.80 -3.83
C PHE A 120 14.95 -0.10 -4.38
N LEU A 121 15.64 0.60 -3.48
CA LEU A 121 16.81 1.39 -3.74
C LEU A 121 17.90 1.00 -2.75
N VAL A 122 19.06 0.66 -3.28
CA VAL A 122 20.29 0.50 -2.51
C VAL A 122 21.00 1.85 -2.48
N SER A 123 21.42 2.26 -1.31
CA SER A 123 22.14 3.52 -1.11
C SER A 123 23.33 3.29 -0.18
N ARG A 124 24.37 4.10 -0.35
CA ARG A 124 25.57 4.13 0.48
C ARG A 124 25.60 5.43 1.32
N VAL A 125 26.24 5.35 2.46
CA VAL A 125 26.61 6.51 3.29
C VAL A 125 27.69 7.33 2.60
#